data_2c851504cf451bc4a589f12ad18e6700
#
_entry.id   2c851504cf451bc4a589f12ad18e6700
#
_cell.length_a   1.000
_cell.length_b   1.000
_cell.length_c   1.000
_cell.angle_alpha   90.00
_cell.angle_beta   90.00
_cell.angle_gamma   90.00
#
_symmetry.space_group_name_H-M   'P 1'
#
loop_
_entity.id
_entity.type
_entity.pdbx_description
1 polymer ?
#
loop_
_entity_poly.entity_id
_entity_poly.type
_entity_poly.pdbx_seq_one_letter_code
_entity_poly.pdbx_strand_id
1 'polypeptide(L)'
;MELLLFILYIYIKNITMTNLTRSNFQAHPFHLVSPSPXPIFTSISLLTLTTTGVLTMHGFSNANTFLMFAFVSVVLSMSFXXRDVISEGTYIGNHTLAVQRGLNMGVALFIVSEILFFLAIFXAFFHSALSPTVELGAQXPPMGIEAINPFELPLLNTVILLSSGNENRLRWKNILQYLSNKEKKQYTQDVLKNNLVYNLPKLTTRRTPSTKRIGPHNYEVLCLLIGSLLGDGHLAKDPIGNGSKFEIYQKGGHIEYILXLHEFLSKRGYCTENIPNIQSRIINGKLAYYCRFRTYTYSSFNXIHEGFYPTLSSGQNSKKVIPVXIEEYLSPLALAIXIMDDGSXIKNRGLKLCTNCFTLKDTKFLVSILEKKYNLSIAIHSAGAIDQYNIYLPKKNLPVLIPLVSPYMHPYFLYKLDMVRPNIS
;
A
#
# COMPACT_ATOMS: atom_id res chain seq x y z
N MET A 1 -3.38 -31.65 -23.23
CA MET A 1 -2.50 -30.54 -23.63
C MET A 1 -3.28 -29.38 -24.29
N GLU A 2 -4.12 -29.69 -25.25
CA GLU A 2 -4.97 -28.68 -25.94
C GLU A 2 -5.93 -27.94 -24.99
N LEU A 3 -6.56 -28.67 -24.05
CA LEU A 3 -7.45 -28.07 -23.06
C LEU A 3 -6.70 -27.06 -22.16
N LEU A 4 -5.47 -27.40 -21.79
CA LEU A 4 -4.61 -26.55 -20.98
C LEU A 4 -4.21 -25.28 -21.75
N LEU A 5 -3.88 -25.43 -23.03
CA LEU A 5 -3.56 -24.32 -23.93
C LEU A 5 -4.78 -23.42 -24.18
N PHE A 6 -5.95 -24.02 -24.35
CA PHE A 6 -7.23 -23.30 -24.53
C PHE A 6 -7.58 -22.50 -23.27
N ILE A 7 -7.38 -23.07 -22.10
CA ILE A 7 -7.60 -22.40 -20.82
C ILE A 7 -6.58 -21.25 -20.62
N LEU A 8 -5.31 -21.51 -20.96
CA LEU A 8 -4.26 -20.49 -20.93
C LEU A 8 -4.58 -19.35 -21.89
N TYR A 9 -5.09 -19.68 -23.09
CA TYR A 9 -5.51 -18.70 -24.09
C TYR A 9 -6.68 -17.84 -23.58
N ILE A 10 -7.72 -18.49 -22.98
CA ILE A 10 -8.86 -17.78 -22.39
C ILE A 10 -8.37 -16.88 -21.24
N TYR A 11 -7.44 -17.37 -20.42
CA TYR A 11 -6.88 -16.65 -19.28
C TYR A 11 -6.11 -15.42 -19.75
N ILE A 12 -5.26 -15.56 -20.76
CA ILE A 12 -4.49 -14.45 -21.34
C ILE A 12 -5.43 -13.44 -22.00
N LYS A 13 -6.45 -13.92 -22.73
CA LYS A 13 -7.44 -13.07 -23.39
C LYS A 13 -8.25 -12.26 -22.37
N ASN A 14 -8.63 -12.90 -21.27
CA ASN A 14 -9.39 -12.23 -20.21
C ASN A 14 -8.54 -11.16 -19.48
N ILE A 15 -7.23 -11.41 -19.29
CA ILE A 15 -6.33 -10.42 -18.72
C ILE A 15 -6.26 -9.18 -19.61
N THR A 16 -6.14 -9.37 -20.93
CA THR A 16 -6.11 -8.27 -21.88
C THR A 16 -7.46 -7.53 -21.96
N MET A 17 -8.56 -8.27 -21.87
CA MET A 17 -9.90 -7.70 -21.91
C MET A 17 -10.24 -6.89 -20.64
N THR A 18 -9.84 -7.38 -19.46
CA THR A 18 -10.10 -6.63 -18.20
C THR A 18 -9.34 -5.30 -18.16
N ASN A 19 -8.15 -5.23 -18.78
CA ASN A 19 -7.41 -3.99 -18.88
C ASN A 19 -8.06 -2.97 -19.83
N LEU A 20 -8.81 -3.46 -20.82
CA LEU A 20 -9.52 -2.61 -21.77
C LEU A 20 -10.84 -2.05 -21.24
N THR A 21 -11.47 -2.73 -20.27
CA THR A 21 -12.77 -2.32 -19.73
C THR A 21 -12.70 -1.37 -18.54
N ARG A 22 -11.53 -1.20 -17.93
CA ARG A 22 -11.33 -0.24 -16.83
C ARG A 22 -11.17 1.17 -17.37
N SER A 23 -12.30 1.78 -17.74
CA SER A 23 -12.30 3.09 -18.36
C SER A 23 -12.39 4.26 -17.35
N ASN A 24 -12.79 4.01 -16.11
CA ASN A 24 -13.06 5.05 -15.13
C ASN A 24 -12.37 4.78 -13.79
N PHE A 25 -12.10 5.84 -13.05
CA PHE A 25 -11.56 5.76 -11.69
C PHE A 25 -12.59 5.06 -10.79
N GLN A 26 -12.11 4.10 -10.01
CA GLN A 26 -12.96 3.34 -9.09
C GLN A 26 -13.34 4.22 -7.89
N ALA A 27 -14.64 4.36 -7.62
CA ALA A 27 -15.18 5.28 -6.61
C ALA A 27 -14.99 4.75 -5.16
N HIS A 28 -14.62 3.47 -4.99
CA HIS A 28 -14.42 2.84 -3.69
C HIS A 28 -13.02 2.19 -3.63
N PRO A 29 -12.45 1.99 -2.42
CA PRO A 29 -11.09 1.45 -2.30
C PRO A 29 -11.00 -0.07 -2.36
N PHE A 30 -12.09 -0.78 -2.56
CA PHE A 30 -12.12 -2.24 -2.48
C PHE A 30 -11.71 -2.88 -3.81
N HIS A 31 -11.14 -4.07 -3.72
CA HIS A 31 -10.69 -4.82 -4.90
C HIS A 31 -11.84 -5.62 -5.51
N LEU A 32 -12.25 -5.23 -6.71
CA LEU A 32 -13.18 -6.03 -7.52
C LEU A 32 -12.36 -7.07 -8.27
N VAL A 33 -12.41 -8.31 -7.79
CA VAL A 33 -11.56 -9.40 -8.29
C VAL A 33 -12.04 -9.78 -9.70
N SER A 34 -11.09 -9.83 -10.64
CA SER A 34 -11.36 -10.27 -12.01
C SER A 34 -11.68 -11.77 -12.02
N PRO A 35 -12.63 -12.23 -12.84
CA PRO A 35 -12.90 -13.68 -12.98
C PRO A 35 -11.64 -14.43 -13.38
N SER A 36 -11.42 -15.58 -12.72
CA SER A 36 -10.23 -16.40 -12.91
C SER A 36 -10.60 -17.87 -12.76
N PRO A 37 -9.99 -18.78 -13.53
CA PRO A 37 -10.22 -20.22 -13.37
C PRO A 37 -9.47 -20.86 -12.19
N UNK A 38 -8.69 -20.27 -11.45
CA UNK A 38 -7.98 -20.74 -10.51
C UNK A 38 -8.67 -21.43 -9.53
N PRO A 39 -9.71 -20.77 -8.94
CA PRO A 39 -10.39 -21.46 -7.83
C PRO A 39 -11.05 -22.79 -8.22
N ILE A 40 -11.74 -22.82 -9.32
CA ILE A 40 -12.41 -24.06 -9.76
C ILE A 40 -11.38 -25.15 -10.06
N PHE A 41 -10.25 -24.82 -10.66
CA PHE A 41 -9.17 -25.77 -10.92
C PHE A 41 -8.60 -26.34 -9.63
N THR A 42 -8.38 -25.50 -8.63
CA THR A 42 -7.86 -25.93 -7.33
C THR A 42 -8.85 -26.87 -6.64
N SER A 43 -10.16 -26.57 -6.71
CA SER A 43 -11.18 -27.42 -6.09
C SER A 43 -11.25 -28.80 -6.74
N ILE A 44 -11.18 -28.89 -8.08
CA ILE A 44 -11.17 -30.15 -8.83
C ILE A 44 -9.87 -30.93 -8.51
N SER A 45 -8.73 -30.25 -8.45
CA SER A 45 -7.44 -30.87 -8.10
C SER A 45 -7.47 -31.46 -6.69
N LEU A 46 -8.07 -30.75 -5.73
CA LEU A 46 -8.21 -31.22 -4.34
C LEU A 46 -9.16 -32.43 -4.28
N LEU A 47 -10.26 -32.39 -5.02
CA LEU A 47 -11.17 -33.54 -5.12
C LEU A 47 -10.45 -34.77 -5.69
N THR A 48 -9.66 -34.57 -6.75
CA THR A 48 -8.85 -35.63 -7.36
C THR A 48 -7.84 -36.20 -6.36
N LEU A 49 -7.16 -35.29 -5.61
CA LEU A 49 -6.17 -35.69 -4.61
C LEU A 49 -6.80 -36.55 -3.49
N THR A 50 -7.95 -36.12 -2.97
CA THR A 50 -8.61 -36.82 -1.87
C THR A 50 -9.17 -38.17 -2.33
N THR A 51 -9.80 -38.24 -3.51
CA THR A 51 -10.33 -39.50 -4.06
C THR A 51 -9.22 -40.50 -4.40
N THR A 52 -8.15 -40.03 -5.05
CA THR A 52 -7.00 -40.91 -5.38
C THR A 52 -6.27 -41.35 -4.11
N GLY A 53 -6.21 -40.49 -3.07
CA GLY A 53 -5.67 -40.86 -1.77
C GLY A 53 -6.43 -42.02 -1.13
N VAL A 54 -7.76 -41.92 -1.11
CA VAL A 54 -8.63 -43.00 -0.60
C VAL A 54 -8.43 -44.29 -1.42
N LEU A 55 -8.43 -44.19 -2.75
CA LEU A 55 -8.23 -45.34 -3.63
C LEU A 55 -6.86 -46.01 -3.40
N THR A 56 -5.82 -45.20 -3.17
CA THR A 56 -4.47 -45.70 -2.85
C THR A 56 -4.48 -46.49 -1.52
N MET A 57 -5.13 -45.95 -0.51
CA MET A 57 -5.20 -46.57 0.83
C MET A 57 -6.01 -47.90 0.77
N HIS A 58 -6.95 -48.00 -0.17
CA HIS A 58 -7.73 -49.24 -0.38
C HIS A 58 -7.07 -50.21 -1.37
N GLY A 59 -5.87 -49.92 -1.86
CA GLY A 59 -5.07 -50.81 -2.65
C GLY A 59 -5.50 -51.00 -4.11
N PHE A 60 -6.22 -50.04 -4.69
CA PHE A 60 -6.60 -50.08 -6.12
C PHE A 60 -5.38 -49.97 -7.01
N SER A 61 -5.41 -50.69 -8.13
CA SER A 61 -4.32 -50.71 -9.11
C SER A 61 -4.14 -49.32 -9.74
N ASN A 62 -2.90 -48.91 -9.92
CA ASN A 62 -2.49 -47.61 -10.51
C ASN A 62 -2.93 -46.38 -9.71
N ALA A 63 -3.56 -46.51 -8.53
CA ALA A 63 -4.01 -45.37 -7.71
C ALA A 63 -2.84 -44.48 -7.27
N ASN A 64 -1.70 -45.08 -6.99
CA ASN A 64 -0.45 -44.37 -6.61
C ASN A 64 -0.01 -43.37 -7.70
N THR A 65 -0.07 -43.80 -8.95
CA THR A 65 0.31 -42.97 -10.10
C THR A 65 -0.63 -41.75 -10.22
N PHE A 66 -1.94 -42.00 -10.11
CA PHE A 66 -2.94 -40.94 -10.15
C PHE A 66 -2.83 -40.00 -8.95
N LEU A 67 -2.44 -40.51 -7.78
CA LEU A 67 -2.19 -39.69 -6.57
C LEU A 67 -1.05 -38.71 -6.81
N MET A 68 0.04 -39.18 -7.45
CA MET A 68 1.17 -38.31 -7.78
C MET A 68 0.76 -37.19 -8.77
N PHE A 69 0.00 -37.53 -9.80
CA PHE A 69 -0.52 -36.55 -10.76
C PHE A 69 -1.45 -35.53 -10.07
N ALA A 70 -2.32 -36.00 -9.18
CA ALA A 70 -3.24 -35.15 -8.42
C ALA A 70 -2.45 -34.19 -7.52
N PHE A 71 -1.41 -34.68 -6.86
CA PHE A 71 -0.53 -33.86 -6.00
C PHE A 71 0.14 -32.75 -6.82
N VAL A 72 0.73 -33.10 -7.96
CA VAL A 72 1.38 -32.11 -8.85
C VAL A 72 0.35 -31.09 -9.34
N SER A 73 -0.86 -31.54 -9.68
CA SER A 73 -1.96 -30.67 -10.13
C SER A 73 -2.36 -29.65 -9.05
N VAL A 74 -2.45 -30.08 -7.79
CA VAL A 74 -2.73 -29.19 -6.65
C VAL A 74 -1.63 -28.15 -6.49
N VAL A 75 -0.36 -28.58 -6.50
CA VAL A 75 0.79 -27.68 -6.35
C VAL A 75 0.79 -26.63 -7.46
N LEU A 76 0.57 -27.03 -8.70
CA LEU A 76 0.54 -26.12 -9.85
C LEU A 76 -0.63 -25.12 -9.75
N SER A 77 -1.83 -25.60 -9.44
CA SER A 77 -3.02 -24.73 -9.34
C SER A 77 -2.87 -23.72 -8.20
N MET A 78 -2.32 -24.14 -7.06
CA MET A 78 -2.04 -23.26 -5.93
C MET A 78 -0.96 -22.22 -6.27
N SER A 79 0.07 -22.63 -7.02
CA SER A 79 1.14 -21.70 -7.45
C SER A 79 0.58 -20.59 -8.33
N PHE A 80 -0.34 -20.93 -9.21
CA PHE A 80 -1.04 -19.93 -10.01
C PHE A 80 -1.92 -18.98 -9.19
N UNK A 81 -2.54 -19.43 -8.20
CA UNK A 81 -3.28 -18.71 -7.33
C UNK A 81 -2.46 -17.78 -6.56
N UNK A 82 -1.37 -18.15 -6.24
CA UNK A 82 -0.53 -17.42 -5.58
C UNK A 82 0.07 -16.39 -6.40
N ARG A 83 0.52 -16.61 -7.63
CA ARG A 83 1.03 -15.72 -8.65
C ARG A 83 0.05 -14.55 -8.89
N ASP A 84 -1.21 -14.88 -9.06
CA ASP A 84 -2.23 -13.87 -9.31
C ASP A 84 -2.39 -12.91 -8.12
N VAL A 85 -2.38 -13.41 -6.90
CA VAL A 85 -2.45 -12.58 -5.69
C VAL A 85 -1.26 -11.61 -5.62
N ILE A 86 -0.05 -12.10 -5.88
CA ILE A 86 1.16 -11.29 -5.89
C ILE A 86 1.07 -10.21 -6.99
N SER A 87 0.64 -10.61 -8.17
CA SER A 87 0.49 -9.70 -9.32
C SER A 87 -0.52 -8.58 -9.02
N GLU A 88 -1.68 -8.94 -8.51
CA GLU A 88 -2.76 -7.99 -8.21
C GLU A 88 -2.38 -7.06 -7.04
N GLY A 89 -1.68 -7.60 -6.04
CA GLY A 89 -1.27 -6.81 -4.87
C GLY A 89 -0.09 -5.90 -5.14
N THR A 90 0.92 -6.40 -5.88
CA THR A 90 2.22 -5.72 -6.03
C THR A 90 2.30 -4.92 -7.33
N TYR A 91 1.98 -5.55 -8.47
CA TYR A 91 2.20 -4.93 -9.78
C TYR A 91 0.99 -4.14 -10.27
N ILE A 92 -0.21 -4.62 -10.01
CA ILE A 92 -1.45 -3.95 -10.44
C ILE A 92 -1.91 -2.91 -9.41
N GLY A 93 -1.53 -3.08 -8.12
CA GLY A 93 -1.81 -2.11 -7.06
C GLY A 93 -3.24 -2.16 -6.54
N ASN A 94 -3.90 -3.31 -6.62
CA ASN A 94 -5.28 -3.48 -6.18
C ASN A 94 -5.42 -3.60 -4.66
N HIS A 95 -4.32 -3.83 -3.94
CA HIS A 95 -4.34 -3.97 -2.48
C HIS A 95 -4.17 -2.61 -1.81
N THR A 96 -5.24 -1.82 -1.80
CA THR A 96 -5.33 -0.55 -1.08
C THR A 96 -5.23 -0.79 0.43
N LEU A 97 -5.11 0.27 1.22
CA LEU A 97 -5.07 0.17 2.68
C LEU A 97 -6.33 -0.51 3.24
N ALA A 98 -7.50 -0.22 2.67
CA ALA A 98 -8.77 -0.85 3.07
C ALA A 98 -8.75 -2.36 2.79
N VAL A 99 -8.22 -2.77 1.63
CA VAL A 99 -8.07 -4.19 1.26
C VAL A 99 -7.08 -4.88 2.21
N GLN A 100 -5.96 -4.24 2.53
CA GLN A 100 -4.97 -4.79 3.46
C GLN A 100 -5.56 -4.99 4.86
N ARG A 101 -6.37 -4.03 5.35
CA ARG A 101 -7.08 -4.17 6.63
C ARG A 101 -8.06 -5.34 6.59
N GLY A 102 -8.78 -5.51 5.49
CA GLY A 102 -9.69 -6.64 5.28
C GLY A 102 -8.95 -7.97 5.28
N LEU A 103 -7.81 -8.06 4.60
CA LEU A 103 -6.98 -9.26 4.58
C LEU A 103 -6.43 -9.60 5.97
N ASN A 104 -5.98 -8.60 6.74
CA ASN A 104 -5.51 -8.80 8.10
C ASN A 104 -6.64 -9.30 9.01
N MET A 105 -7.86 -8.75 8.86
CA MET A 105 -9.04 -9.24 9.58
C MET A 105 -9.36 -10.69 9.21
N GLY A 106 -9.26 -11.03 7.92
CA GLY A 106 -9.45 -12.39 7.43
C GLY A 106 -8.47 -13.38 8.05
N VAL A 107 -7.19 -13.02 8.17
CA VAL A 107 -6.16 -13.84 8.82
C VAL A 107 -6.50 -14.01 10.32
N ALA A 108 -6.91 -12.94 10.99
CA ALA A 108 -7.30 -12.98 12.41
C ALA A 108 -8.48 -13.95 12.64
N LEU A 109 -9.50 -13.89 11.76
CA LEU A 109 -10.65 -14.79 11.83
C LEU A 109 -10.26 -16.24 11.53
N PHE A 110 -9.33 -16.47 10.61
CA PHE A 110 -8.78 -17.79 10.34
C PHE A 110 -8.10 -18.36 11.59
N ILE A 111 -7.28 -17.54 12.28
CA ILE A 111 -6.63 -17.95 13.53
C ILE A 111 -7.69 -18.32 14.59
N VAL A 112 -8.78 -17.53 14.71
CA VAL A 112 -9.88 -17.83 15.64
C VAL A 112 -10.51 -19.19 15.30
N SER A 113 -10.72 -19.49 14.01
CA SER A 113 -11.28 -20.78 13.57
C SER A 113 -10.37 -21.96 13.97
N GLU A 114 -9.05 -21.78 13.84
CA GLU A 114 -8.08 -22.80 14.27
C GLU A 114 -8.09 -23.00 15.79
N ILE A 115 -8.23 -21.91 16.57
CA ILE A 115 -8.37 -21.97 18.03
C ILE A 115 -9.63 -22.77 18.40
N LEU A 116 -10.76 -22.51 17.73
CA LEU A 116 -12.02 -23.23 17.98
C LEU A 116 -11.89 -24.71 17.65
N PHE A 117 -11.17 -25.04 16.59
CA PHE A 117 -10.88 -26.45 16.22
C PHE A 117 -10.11 -27.15 17.34
N PHE A 118 -9.03 -26.55 17.84
CA PHE A 118 -8.24 -27.11 18.94
C PHE A 118 -9.04 -27.16 20.23
N LEU A 119 -9.86 -26.17 20.50
CA LEU A 119 -10.73 -26.14 21.69
C LEU A 119 -11.68 -27.35 21.68
N ALA A 120 -12.26 -27.69 20.52
CA ALA A 120 -13.14 -28.85 20.39
C ALA A 120 -12.39 -30.17 20.70
N ILE A 121 -11.18 -30.32 20.19
CA ILE A 121 -10.33 -31.52 20.44
C ILE A 121 -9.97 -31.61 21.91
N PHE A 122 -9.54 -30.55 22.52
CA PHE A 122 -9.20 -30.52 23.95
C PHE A 122 -10.42 -30.81 24.84
N UNK A 123 -11.37 -30.34 24.50
CA UNK A 123 -12.54 -30.54 25.15
C UNK A 123 -12.96 -31.93 25.12
N ALA A 124 -12.95 -32.49 24.00
CA ALA A 124 -13.24 -33.93 23.85
C ALA A 124 -12.31 -34.79 24.69
N PHE A 125 -11.02 -34.48 24.64
CA PHE A 125 -10.01 -35.21 25.43
C PHE A 125 -10.31 -35.12 26.92
N PHE A 126 -10.54 -33.93 27.47
CA PHE A 126 -10.80 -33.76 28.90
C PHE A 126 -12.15 -34.34 29.33
N HIS A 127 -13.17 -34.29 28.47
CA HIS A 127 -14.44 -34.94 28.72
C HIS A 127 -14.25 -36.45 28.93
N SER A 128 -13.46 -37.10 28.10
CA SER A 128 -13.18 -38.54 28.18
C SER A 128 -12.20 -38.88 29.32
N ALA A 129 -11.17 -38.05 29.53
CA ALA A 129 -10.09 -38.33 30.49
C ALA A 129 -10.50 -38.10 31.94
N LEU A 130 -11.28 -37.04 32.21
CA LEU A 130 -11.64 -36.68 33.58
C LEU A 130 -12.79 -37.52 34.13
N SER A 131 -13.62 -38.14 33.28
CA SER A 131 -14.71 -39.03 33.71
C SER A 131 -14.75 -40.26 32.79
N PRO A 132 -13.78 -41.18 32.93
CA PRO A 132 -13.74 -42.38 32.07
C PRO A 132 -14.99 -43.26 32.27
N THR A 133 -15.49 -43.80 31.16
CA THR A 133 -16.67 -44.64 31.19
C THR A 133 -16.33 -46.02 31.78
N VAL A 134 -17.33 -46.70 32.32
CA VAL A 134 -17.21 -48.03 32.92
C VAL A 134 -16.84 -49.06 31.83
N GLU A 135 -17.35 -48.86 30.62
CA GLU A 135 -17.07 -49.72 29.44
C GLU A 135 -15.59 -49.79 29.06
N LEU A 136 -14.83 -48.71 29.37
CA LEU A 136 -13.41 -48.62 29.11
C LEU A 136 -12.55 -48.96 30.33
N GLY A 137 -13.14 -49.49 31.40
CA GLY A 137 -12.45 -49.86 32.61
C GLY A 137 -12.30 -48.72 33.64
N ALA A 138 -13.03 -47.64 33.45
CA ALA A 138 -13.06 -46.47 34.36
C ALA A 138 -11.67 -45.89 34.64
N GLN A 139 -10.80 -45.88 33.65
CA GLN A 139 -9.42 -45.39 33.80
C GLN A 139 -8.89 -44.63 32.56
N UNK A 140 -7.92 -43.79 32.49
CA UNK A 140 -7.51 -43.09 31.47
C UNK A 140 -6.11 -43.20 31.66
N PRO A 141 -5.37 -43.55 30.80
CA PRO A 141 -5.82 -44.02 29.46
C PRO A 141 -6.38 -45.46 29.53
N PRO A 142 -7.29 -45.75 28.64
CA PRO A 142 -7.89 -47.12 28.66
C PRO A 142 -6.84 -48.19 28.39
N MET A 143 -7.15 -49.40 28.82
CA MET A 143 -6.27 -50.56 28.57
C MET A 143 -6.15 -50.79 27.04
N GLY A 144 -4.92 -51.07 26.62
CA GLY A 144 -4.59 -51.27 25.21
C GLY A 144 -4.13 -50.02 24.47
N ILE A 145 -4.18 -48.85 25.13
CA ILE A 145 -3.60 -47.61 24.58
C ILE A 145 -2.28 -47.35 25.23
N GLU A 146 -1.22 -47.35 24.44
CA GLU A 146 0.15 -47.03 24.87
C GLU A 146 0.39 -45.52 24.75
N ALA A 147 0.48 -44.82 25.88
CA ALA A 147 0.64 -43.37 25.90
C ALA A 147 2.02 -42.99 25.38
N ILE A 148 2.06 -42.00 24.51
CA ILE A 148 3.30 -41.44 23.94
C ILE A 148 4.04 -40.72 25.08
N ASN A 149 5.36 -40.97 25.23
CA ASN A 149 6.19 -40.28 26.18
C ASN A 149 6.30 -38.79 25.86
N PRO A 150 5.82 -37.90 26.74
CA PRO A 150 5.81 -36.45 26.44
C PRO A 150 7.20 -35.83 26.26
N PHE A 151 8.25 -36.49 26.75
CA PHE A 151 9.63 -35.98 26.68
C PHE A 151 10.38 -36.41 25.41
N GLU A 152 9.75 -37.08 24.49
CA GLU A 152 10.34 -37.52 23.21
C GLU A 152 9.87 -36.62 22.08
N LEU A 153 9.14 -37.16 21.11
CA LEU A 153 8.68 -36.43 19.93
C LEU A 153 7.78 -35.23 20.28
N PRO A 154 6.87 -35.31 21.28
CA PRO A 154 6.06 -34.13 21.63
C PRO A 154 6.91 -32.95 22.12
N LEU A 155 7.95 -33.20 22.94
CA LEU A 155 8.85 -32.14 23.39
C LEU A 155 9.62 -31.53 22.21
N LEU A 156 10.12 -32.39 21.31
CA LEU A 156 10.81 -31.94 20.09
C LEU A 156 9.92 -31.02 19.25
N ASN A 157 8.67 -31.42 19.05
CA ASN A 157 7.68 -30.60 18.31
C ASN A 157 7.47 -29.23 18.99
N THR A 158 7.40 -29.19 20.31
CA THR A 158 7.27 -27.96 21.08
C THR A 158 8.49 -27.06 20.90
N VAL A 159 9.69 -27.62 20.94
CA VAL A 159 10.94 -26.87 20.73
C VAL A 159 10.98 -26.27 19.33
N ILE A 160 10.63 -27.05 18.30
CA ILE A 160 10.61 -26.60 16.91
C ILE A 160 9.60 -25.46 16.75
N LEU A 161 8.39 -25.61 17.32
CA LEU A 161 7.33 -24.60 17.24
C LEU A 161 7.76 -23.29 17.91
N LEU A 162 8.31 -23.35 19.11
CA LEU A 162 8.76 -22.17 19.86
C LEU A 162 9.94 -21.48 19.19
N SER A 163 10.86 -22.27 18.61
CA SER A 163 12.03 -21.71 17.91
C SER A 163 11.64 -20.95 16.66
N SER A 164 10.60 -21.37 15.96
CA SER A 164 10.10 -20.67 14.76
C SER A 164 9.63 -19.25 15.09
N GLY A 165 9.03 -19.05 16.25
CA GLY A 165 8.61 -17.74 16.75
C GLY A 165 9.81 -16.85 17.10
N ASN A 166 10.84 -17.41 17.68
CA ASN A 166 12.03 -16.68 18.09
C ASN A 166 12.86 -16.16 16.90
N GLU A 167 12.96 -16.92 15.83
CA GLU A 167 13.68 -16.49 14.62
C GLU A 167 13.07 -15.21 14.04
N ASN A 168 11.76 -15.16 13.94
CA ASN A 168 11.07 -13.98 13.42
C ASN A 168 11.27 -12.78 14.34
N ARG A 169 11.22 -12.98 15.66
CA ARG A 169 11.43 -11.92 16.64
C ARG A 169 12.87 -11.41 16.62
N LEU A 170 13.85 -12.31 16.52
CA LEU A 170 15.27 -11.96 16.41
C LEU A 170 15.57 -11.24 15.09
N ARG A 171 14.98 -11.72 14.00
CA ARG A 171 15.13 -11.09 12.69
C ARG A 171 14.60 -9.66 12.70
N TRP A 172 13.40 -9.43 13.26
CA TRP A 172 12.82 -8.09 13.40
C TRP A 172 13.64 -7.22 14.35
N LYS A 173 14.12 -7.77 15.45
CA LYS A 173 14.96 -7.06 16.41
C LYS A 173 16.30 -6.64 15.77
N ASN A 174 16.90 -7.53 15.00
CA ASN A 174 18.15 -7.24 14.27
C ASN A 174 17.93 -6.22 13.17
N ILE A 175 16.80 -6.30 12.43
CA ILE A 175 16.41 -5.31 11.41
C ILE A 175 16.18 -3.94 12.08
N LEU A 176 15.45 -3.90 13.19
CA LEU A 176 15.18 -2.67 13.92
C LEU A 176 16.47 -2.06 14.52
N GLN A 177 17.38 -2.88 15.00
CA GLN A 177 18.67 -2.45 15.54
C GLN A 177 19.60 -1.97 14.42
N TYR A 178 19.60 -2.65 13.28
CA TYR A 178 20.33 -2.24 12.08
C TYR A 178 19.79 -0.90 11.57
N LEU A 179 18.46 -0.71 11.66
CA LEU A 179 17.78 0.52 11.25
C LEU A 179 17.90 1.66 12.28
N SER A 180 18.40 1.41 13.49
CA SER A 180 18.44 2.43 14.56
C SER A 180 19.73 3.28 14.56
N ASN A 181 20.76 2.86 13.84
CA ASN A 181 22.06 3.54 13.82
C ASN A 181 22.26 4.37 12.54
N LYS A 182 23.42 4.97 12.39
CA LYS A 182 23.81 5.89 11.30
C LYS A 182 23.46 5.38 9.90
N GLU A 183 23.39 4.07 9.75
CA GLU A 183 23.00 3.38 8.51
C GLU A 183 21.51 3.50 8.19
N LYS A 184 20.70 3.87 9.19
CA LYS A 184 19.25 4.06 9.01
C LYS A 184 18.94 5.15 7.99
N LYS A 185 19.71 6.23 8.00
CA LYS A 185 19.57 7.33 7.01
C LYS A 185 19.98 6.87 5.61
N GLN A 186 21.08 6.15 5.52
CA GLN A 186 21.61 5.68 4.24
C GLN A 186 20.74 4.56 3.65
N TYR A 187 20.32 3.61 4.50
CA TYR A 187 19.44 2.51 4.09
C TYR A 187 18.06 3.03 3.66
N THR A 188 17.52 4.05 4.37
CA THR A 188 16.25 4.66 3.98
C THR A 188 16.39 5.39 2.64
N GLN A 189 17.52 6.07 2.42
CA GLN A 189 17.83 6.71 1.13
C GLN A 189 18.11 5.68 0.03
N ASP A 190 18.78 4.58 0.36
CA ASP A 190 19.09 3.50 -0.60
C ASP A 190 17.85 2.64 -0.88
N VAL A 191 16.98 2.44 0.11
CA VAL A 191 15.69 1.76 -0.07
C VAL A 191 14.74 2.65 -0.88
N LEU A 192 14.74 3.96 -0.62
CA LEU A 192 13.99 4.92 -1.44
C LEU A 192 14.59 5.05 -2.84
N LYS A 193 15.92 4.91 -2.99
CA LYS A 193 16.59 4.93 -4.29
C LYS A 193 16.46 3.61 -5.06
N ASN A 194 16.55 2.47 -4.39
CA ASN A 194 16.78 1.18 -5.06
C ASN A 194 15.64 0.18 -4.98
N ASN A 195 14.76 0.25 -3.97
CA ASN A 195 13.79 -0.84 -3.73
C ASN A 195 12.36 -0.55 -4.10
N LEU A 196 12.05 0.67 -4.50
CA LEU A 196 10.71 0.96 -4.97
C LEU A 196 10.67 1.10 -6.49
N VAL A 197 11.76 0.70 -7.14
CA VAL A 197 11.71 0.40 -8.55
C VAL A 197 11.15 -1.03 -8.70
N TYR A 198 9.90 -1.22 -8.37
CA TYR A 198 9.18 -2.27 -9.04
C TYR A 198 9.32 -1.97 -10.53
N ASN A 199 9.91 -2.89 -11.25
CA ASN A 199 9.88 -2.89 -12.70
C ASN A 199 8.42 -3.07 -13.15
N LEU A 200 7.60 -2.08 -12.83
CA LEU A 200 6.35 -1.89 -13.55
C LEU A 200 6.74 -1.79 -15.02
N PRO A 201 6.19 -2.63 -15.88
CA PRO A 201 6.47 -2.49 -17.29
C PRO A 201 6.26 -1.03 -17.64
N LYS A 202 7.32 -0.40 -18.14
CA LYS A 202 7.29 1.01 -18.56
C LYS A 202 6.03 1.20 -19.39
N LEU A 203 5.07 1.91 -18.84
CA LEU A 203 3.89 2.30 -19.59
C LEU A 203 4.41 3.06 -20.79
N THR A 204 4.58 2.32 -21.82
CA THR A 204 5.28 2.59 -23.06
C THR A 204 5.33 4.03 -23.52
N THR A 205 6.50 4.40 -23.86
CA THR A 205 7.03 5.61 -24.48
C THR A 205 6.30 6.10 -25.74
N ARG A 206 5.43 5.32 -26.35
CA ARG A 206 4.70 5.76 -27.55
C ARG A 206 3.38 6.43 -27.16
N ARG A 207 3.00 7.46 -27.92
CA ARG A 207 1.80 8.29 -27.81
C ARG A 207 0.55 7.47 -27.52
N THR A 208 0.36 7.07 -26.27
CA THR A 208 -0.84 6.38 -25.83
C THR A 208 -1.89 7.45 -25.52
N PRO A 209 -3.09 7.41 -26.11
CA PRO A 209 -4.14 8.35 -25.76
C PRO A 209 -4.50 8.31 -24.27
N SER A 210 -4.90 9.44 -23.70
CA SER A 210 -5.25 9.56 -22.29
C SER A 210 -6.37 8.59 -21.87
N THR A 211 -7.27 8.29 -22.81
CA THR A 211 -8.36 7.33 -22.59
C THR A 211 -7.87 5.90 -22.36
N LYS A 212 -6.67 5.57 -22.81
CA LYS A 212 -6.04 4.27 -22.59
C LYS A 212 -5.09 4.26 -21.38
N ARG A 213 -4.86 5.44 -20.76
CA ARG A 213 -4.08 5.56 -19.53
C ARG A 213 -5.03 5.59 -18.34
N ILE A 214 -5.39 4.40 -17.88
CA ILE A 214 -6.35 4.18 -16.80
C ILE A 214 -5.63 3.49 -15.62
N GLY A 215 -6.26 3.61 -14.43
CA GLY A 215 -5.74 2.94 -13.24
C GLY A 215 -5.80 1.42 -13.35
N PRO A 216 -5.46 0.73 -12.30
CA PRO A 216 -5.18 1.28 -10.97
C PRO A 216 -3.82 1.96 -10.86
N HIS A 217 -3.71 2.89 -9.92
CA HIS A 217 -2.47 3.62 -9.64
C HIS A 217 -1.82 3.06 -8.38
N ASN A 218 -0.50 3.09 -8.35
CA ASN A 218 0.29 2.75 -7.17
C ASN A 218 -0.14 3.63 -6.00
N TYR A 219 -0.35 3.03 -4.81
CA TYR A 219 -0.78 3.72 -3.59
C TYR A 219 0.16 4.87 -3.23
N GLU A 220 1.47 4.66 -3.33
CA GLU A 220 2.47 5.70 -3.02
C GLU A 220 2.40 6.88 -3.98
N VAL A 221 2.11 6.61 -5.26
CA VAL A 221 1.91 7.67 -6.26
C VAL A 221 0.67 8.49 -5.87
N LEU A 222 -0.42 7.83 -5.49
CA LEU A 222 -1.63 8.53 -5.03
C LEU A 222 -1.34 9.36 -3.78
N CYS A 223 -0.59 8.82 -2.82
CA CYS A 223 -0.18 9.55 -1.60
C CYS A 223 0.66 10.77 -1.95
N LEU A 224 1.63 10.63 -2.87
CA LEU A 224 2.45 11.76 -3.32
C LEU A 224 1.58 12.84 -3.99
N LEU A 225 0.70 12.42 -4.92
CA LEU A 225 -0.20 13.35 -5.60
C LEU A 225 -1.10 14.10 -4.62
N ILE A 226 -1.72 13.38 -3.68
CA ILE A 226 -2.62 13.95 -2.66
C ILE A 226 -1.83 14.91 -1.75
N GLY A 227 -0.64 14.51 -1.28
CA GLY A 227 0.21 15.37 -0.45
C GLY A 227 0.57 16.67 -1.16
N SER A 228 0.94 16.57 -2.44
CA SER A 228 1.29 17.76 -3.23
C SER A 228 0.06 18.57 -3.63
N LEU A 229 -1.10 17.93 -3.83
CA LEU A 229 -2.36 18.66 -4.10
C LEU A 229 -2.84 19.43 -2.86
N LEU A 230 -2.45 19.01 -1.66
CA LEU A 230 -2.69 19.81 -0.45
C LEU A 230 -1.76 21.02 -0.37
N GLY A 231 -0.63 20.98 -1.09
CA GLY A 231 0.35 22.04 -1.18
C GLY A 231 0.42 22.67 -2.57
N ASP A 232 1.63 22.70 -3.14
CA ASP A 232 1.98 23.42 -4.38
C ASP A 232 1.51 22.71 -5.68
N GLY A 233 1.13 21.44 -5.60
CA GLY A 233 0.73 20.66 -6.77
C GLY A 233 -0.64 21.05 -7.30
N HIS A 234 -0.84 20.79 -8.58
CA HIS A 234 -2.07 21.13 -9.29
C HIS A 234 -2.44 20.01 -10.27
N LEU A 235 -3.74 19.75 -10.41
CA LEU A 235 -4.26 18.89 -11.47
C LEU A 235 -4.90 19.77 -12.54
N ALA A 236 -4.39 19.67 -13.75
CA ALA A 236 -4.92 20.41 -14.90
C ALA A 236 -5.72 19.46 -15.79
N LYS A 237 -6.96 19.83 -16.09
CA LYS A 237 -7.80 19.10 -17.03
C LYS A 237 -7.33 19.38 -18.46
N ASP A 238 -7.28 18.34 -19.29
CA ASP A 238 -6.89 18.49 -20.69
C ASP A 238 -8.06 19.18 -21.45
N PRO A 239 -7.83 20.34 -22.05
CA PRO A 239 -8.92 21.06 -22.72
C PRO A 239 -9.47 20.35 -23.95
N ILE A 240 -8.69 19.48 -24.57
CA ILE A 240 -9.09 18.79 -25.82
C ILE A 240 -9.40 17.32 -25.55
N GLY A 241 -8.64 16.68 -24.64
CA GLY A 241 -8.78 15.28 -24.31
C GLY A 241 -9.62 15.01 -23.09
N ASN A 242 -9.96 13.74 -22.88
CA ASN A 242 -10.68 13.30 -21.67
C ASN A 242 -9.67 12.78 -20.64
N GLY A 243 -9.14 13.67 -19.82
CA GLY A 243 -8.20 13.29 -18.78
C GLY A 243 -7.62 14.48 -18.07
N SER A 244 -6.94 14.20 -16.95
CA SER A 244 -6.25 15.20 -16.15
C SER A 244 -4.77 14.82 -16.01
N LYS A 245 -3.92 15.82 -15.78
CA LYS A 245 -2.49 15.63 -15.56
C LYS A 245 -2.06 16.40 -14.32
N PHE A 246 -1.13 15.83 -13.59
CA PHE A 246 -0.53 16.48 -12.42
C PHE A 246 0.60 17.40 -12.91
N GLU A 247 0.64 18.60 -12.37
CA GLU A 247 1.68 19.58 -12.65
C GLU A 247 2.20 20.16 -11.33
N ILE A 248 3.49 20.41 -11.27
CA ILE A 248 4.12 21.10 -10.14
C ILE A 248 5.19 22.04 -10.67
N TYR A 249 5.34 23.17 -9.97
CA TYR A 249 6.22 24.27 -10.32
C TYR A 249 6.93 24.76 -9.06
N GLN A 250 8.24 24.93 -9.14
CA GLN A 250 9.03 25.45 -8.00
C GLN A 250 10.11 26.42 -8.48
N LYS A 251 10.46 27.35 -7.60
CA LYS A 251 11.46 28.39 -7.85
C LYS A 251 12.75 28.15 -7.07
N GLY A 252 13.85 28.63 -7.61
CA GLY A 252 15.13 28.80 -6.93
C GLY A 252 15.63 27.56 -6.21
N GLY A 253 15.85 27.67 -4.91
CA GLY A 253 16.44 26.63 -4.08
C GLY A 253 15.62 25.35 -3.93
N HIS A 254 14.39 25.31 -4.43
CA HIS A 254 13.52 24.12 -4.34
C HIS A 254 13.58 23.25 -5.60
N ILE A 255 14.46 23.57 -6.54
CA ILE A 255 14.57 22.83 -7.83
C ILE A 255 14.99 21.37 -7.58
N GLU A 256 15.92 21.13 -6.65
CA GLU A 256 16.37 19.75 -6.31
C GLU A 256 15.21 18.87 -5.86
N TYR A 257 14.31 19.45 -5.07
CA TYR A 257 13.11 18.75 -4.60
C TYR A 257 12.18 18.36 -5.78
N ILE A 258 12.00 19.27 -6.72
CA ILE A 258 11.16 18.99 -7.89
C ILE A 258 11.77 17.85 -8.74
N LEU A 259 13.08 17.82 -8.83
CA LEU A 259 13.80 16.74 -9.51
C LEU A 259 13.64 15.38 -8.80
N UNK A 260 13.36 15.45 -7.58
CA UNK A 260 13.10 14.34 -6.83
C UNK A 260 11.80 13.81 -7.01
N LEU A 261 10.91 14.63 -7.07
CA LEU A 261 9.55 14.24 -7.38
C LEU A 261 9.43 13.71 -8.81
N HIS A 262 10.09 14.38 -9.73
CA HIS A 262 10.13 13.94 -11.13
C HIS A 262 10.74 12.54 -11.25
N GLU A 263 11.87 12.29 -10.60
CA GLU A 263 12.53 10.98 -10.61
C GLU A 263 11.62 9.89 -10.05
N PHE A 264 10.93 10.18 -8.95
CA PHE A 264 9.96 9.25 -8.34
C PHE A 264 8.86 8.86 -9.33
N LEU A 265 8.29 9.85 -10.01
CA LEU A 265 7.17 9.63 -10.94
C LEU A 265 7.64 9.04 -12.29
N SER A 266 8.81 9.45 -12.80
CA SER A 266 9.33 8.94 -14.08
C SER A 266 9.74 7.47 -14.00
N LYS A 267 10.37 7.06 -12.89
CA LYS A 267 10.72 5.66 -12.65
C LYS A 267 9.49 4.75 -12.59
N ARG A 268 8.33 5.31 -12.22
CA ARG A 268 7.05 4.60 -12.17
C ARG A 268 6.21 4.77 -13.44
N GLY A 269 6.78 5.41 -14.48
CA GLY A 269 6.15 5.55 -15.80
C GLY A 269 5.08 6.63 -15.90
N TYR A 270 5.04 7.58 -14.96
CA TYR A 270 4.02 8.63 -14.93
C TYR A 270 4.41 9.87 -15.75
N CYS A 271 5.68 10.04 -16.06
CA CYS A 271 6.17 11.14 -16.89
C CYS A 271 7.40 10.69 -17.69
N THR A 272 7.91 11.56 -18.57
CA THR A 272 9.10 11.26 -19.37
C THR A 272 10.33 11.13 -18.47
N GLU A 273 11.30 10.31 -18.89
CA GLU A 273 12.57 10.12 -18.18
C GLU A 273 13.50 11.33 -18.32
N ASN A 274 13.24 12.17 -19.32
CA ASN A 274 14.06 13.36 -19.57
C ASN A 274 13.95 14.33 -18.39
N ILE A 275 15.10 14.74 -17.86
CA ILE A 275 15.19 15.67 -16.74
C ILE A 275 14.52 17.00 -17.14
N PRO A 276 13.62 17.55 -16.29
CA PRO A 276 12.96 18.81 -16.59
C PRO A 276 13.96 19.95 -16.72
N ASN A 277 13.78 20.78 -17.74
CA ASN A 277 14.66 21.93 -18.00
C ASN A 277 14.46 23.01 -16.95
N ILE A 278 15.58 23.53 -16.43
CA ILE A 278 15.58 24.70 -15.57
C ILE A 278 15.45 25.93 -16.48
N GLN A 279 14.42 26.71 -16.26
CA GLN A 279 14.14 27.93 -17.02
C GLN A 279 14.52 29.14 -16.16
N SER A 280 14.82 30.26 -16.82
CA SER A 280 15.11 31.51 -16.14
C SER A 280 14.17 32.61 -16.63
N ARG A 281 13.86 33.54 -15.73
CA ARG A 281 12.99 34.69 -16.01
C ARG A 281 13.42 35.87 -15.16
N ILE A 282 13.40 37.03 -15.74
CA ILE A 282 13.65 38.30 -14.99
C ILE A 282 12.35 38.73 -14.32
N ILE A 283 12.36 38.85 -12.98
CA ILE A 283 11.23 39.30 -12.16
C ILE A 283 11.75 40.45 -11.32
N ASN A 284 11.17 41.64 -11.48
CA ASN A 284 11.54 42.86 -10.78
C ASN A 284 13.05 43.14 -10.90
N GLY A 285 13.60 42.96 -12.10
CA GLY A 285 15.04 43.23 -12.38
C GLY A 285 16.02 42.18 -11.86
N LYS A 286 15.53 41.12 -11.23
CA LYS A 286 16.37 40.02 -10.71
C LYS A 286 16.12 38.74 -11.52
N LEU A 287 17.20 38.02 -11.81
CA LEU A 287 17.13 36.74 -12.51
C LEU A 287 16.61 35.67 -11.55
N ALA A 288 15.50 35.06 -11.87
CA ALA A 288 14.89 33.97 -11.09
C ALA A 288 14.89 32.69 -11.93
N TYR A 289 15.28 31.60 -11.30
CA TYR A 289 15.27 30.27 -11.91
C TYR A 289 14.02 29.53 -11.44
N TYR A 290 13.47 28.68 -12.31
CA TYR A 290 12.31 27.85 -11.96
C TYR A 290 12.34 26.55 -12.76
N CYS A 291 11.68 25.56 -12.21
CA CYS A 291 11.55 24.24 -12.83
C CYS A 291 10.09 23.80 -12.75
N ARG A 292 9.63 23.16 -13.81
CA ARG A 292 8.26 22.64 -13.89
C ARG A 292 8.29 21.30 -14.60
N PHE A 293 7.51 20.34 -14.11
CA PHE A 293 7.23 19.12 -14.85
C PHE A 293 5.75 18.76 -14.72
N ARG A 294 5.33 17.84 -15.57
CA ARG A 294 3.96 17.35 -15.58
C ARG A 294 3.95 15.85 -15.91
N THR A 295 2.96 15.17 -15.38
CA THR A 295 2.72 13.75 -15.74
C THR A 295 2.08 13.67 -17.11
N TYR A 296 2.02 12.46 -17.63
CA TYR A 296 1.12 12.16 -18.75
C TYR A 296 -0.33 12.41 -18.30
N THR A 297 -1.20 12.64 -19.28
CA THR A 297 -2.63 12.82 -19.04
C THR A 297 -3.28 11.45 -18.82
N TYR A 298 -4.02 11.31 -17.71
CA TYR A 298 -4.73 10.08 -17.33
C TYR A 298 -6.22 10.39 -17.20
N SER A 299 -7.08 9.57 -17.82
CA SER A 299 -8.53 9.68 -17.63
C SER A 299 -8.92 9.34 -16.18
N SER A 300 -8.18 8.43 -15.55
CA SER A 300 -8.39 8.04 -14.15
C SER A 300 -8.06 9.14 -13.14
N PHE A 301 -7.29 10.16 -13.52
CA PHE A 301 -7.03 11.31 -12.65
C PHE A 301 -8.23 12.27 -12.57
N ASN A 302 -9.22 12.11 -13.44
CA ASN A 302 -10.44 12.93 -13.38
C ASN A 302 -11.18 12.82 -12.05
N UNK A 303 -11.05 11.86 -11.55
CA UNK A 303 -11.58 11.63 -10.37
C UNK A 303 -11.02 12.39 -9.30
N ILE A 304 -9.80 12.35 -9.23
CA ILE A 304 -9.05 13.16 -8.26
C ILE A 304 -9.27 14.64 -8.54
N HIS A 305 -9.22 15.02 -9.81
CA HIS A 305 -9.49 16.41 -10.22
C HIS A 305 -10.85 16.89 -9.73
N GLU A 306 -11.91 16.14 -10.00
CA GLU A 306 -13.28 16.48 -9.59
C GLU A 306 -13.42 16.56 -8.06
N GLY A 307 -12.69 15.74 -7.33
CA GLY A 307 -12.64 15.80 -5.86
C GLY A 307 -12.05 17.11 -5.34
N PHE A 308 -10.93 17.54 -5.94
CA PHE A 308 -10.24 18.78 -5.49
C PHE A 308 -10.81 20.05 -6.13
N TYR A 309 -11.39 19.95 -7.32
CA TYR A 309 -11.91 21.11 -8.10
C TYR A 309 -13.35 20.81 -8.56
N PRO A 310 -14.31 20.72 -7.62
CA PRO A 310 -15.71 20.44 -8.01
C PRO A 310 -16.27 21.56 -8.87
N THR A 311 -16.99 21.20 -9.91
CA THR A 311 -17.62 22.17 -10.82
C THR A 311 -18.84 22.78 -10.13
N LEU A 312 -18.83 24.07 -9.93
CA LEU A 312 -20.01 24.79 -9.43
C LEU A 312 -21.09 24.90 -10.54
N SER A 313 -22.32 24.83 -10.11
CA SER A 313 -23.50 24.97 -11.03
C SER A 313 -23.50 26.28 -11.83
N SER A 314 -22.71 27.28 -11.42
CA SER A 314 -22.55 28.56 -12.10
C SER A 314 -21.50 28.54 -13.22
N GLY A 315 -20.83 27.40 -13.47
CA GLY A 315 -19.81 27.29 -14.52
C GLY A 315 -18.48 27.97 -14.20
N GLN A 316 -18.36 28.56 -13.02
CA GLN A 316 -17.10 29.16 -12.56
C GLN A 316 -16.18 28.07 -11.94
N ASN A 317 -14.88 28.22 -12.16
CA ASN A 317 -13.88 27.34 -11.51
C ASN A 317 -13.97 27.50 -10.00
N SER A 318 -14.30 26.43 -9.31
CA SER A 318 -14.40 26.44 -7.85
C SER A 318 -13.02 26.60 -7.22
N LYS A 319 -12.99 27.18 -6.03
CA LYS A 319 -11.82 27.11 -5.14
C LYS A 319 -11.46 25.62 -4.93
N LYS A 320 -10.18 25.35 -4.74
CA LYS A 320 -9.67 24.03 -4.38
C LYS A 320 -10.30 23.59 -3.05
N VAL A 321 -10.86 22.39 -2.99
CA VAL A 321 -11.48 21.84 -1.78
C VAL A 321 -10.79 20.54 -1.36
N ILE A 322 -11.00 20.10 -0.13
CA ILE A 322 -10.41 18.86 0.38
C ILE A 322 -11.47 17.74 0.25
N PRO A 323 -11.23 16.73 -0.63
CA PRO A 323 -12.20 15.63 -0.81
C PRO A 323 -12.19 14.66 0.37
N VAL A 324 -13.35 14.07 0.62
CA VAL A 324 -13.53 13.10 1.72
C VAL A 324 -12.55 11.93 1.63
N UNK A 325 -12.18 11.63 0.58
CA UNK A 325 -11.32 10.64 0.32
C UNK A 325 -9.99 10.75 0.73
N ILE A 326 -9.68 11.85 1.20
CA ILE A 326 -8.29 12.15 1.56
C ILE A 326 -7.79 11.35 2.78
N GLU A 327 -8.67 10.99 3.69
CA GLU A 327 -8.31 10.27 4.92
C GLU A 327 -7.51 8.99 4.60
N GLU A 328 -7.88 8.29 3.55
CA GLU A 328 -7.21 7.06 3.13
C GLU A 328 -5.78 7.33 2.62
N TYR A 329 -5.60 8.40 1.86
CA TYR A 329 -4.32 8.69 1.18
C TYR A 329 -3.41 9.64 1.95
N LEU A 330 -3.85 10.17 3.10
CA LEU A 330 -3.03 11.03 3.95
C LEU A 330 -2.07 10.17 4.78
N SER A 331 -1.13 9.53 4.09
CA SER A 331 -0.06 8.69 4.65
C SER A 331 1.09 9.56 5.19
N PRO A 332 2.05 8.98 5.92
CA PRO A 332 3.27 9.72 6.30
C PRO A 332 3.98 10.34 5.09
N LEU A 333 4.00 9.66 3.94
CA LEU A 333 4.55 10.22 2.69
C LEU A 333 3.77 11.46 2.25
N ALA A 334 2.42 11.36 2.22
CA ALA A 334 1.58 12.50 1.82
C ALA A 334 1.78 13.69 2.77
N LEU A 335 1.88 13.42 4.08
CA LEU A 335 2.12 14.45 5.09
C LEU A 335 3.51 15.08 4.93
N ALA A 336 4.54 14.28 4.62
CA ALA A 336 5.90 14.78 4.35
C ALA A 336 5.90 15.72 3.13
N ILE A 337 5.23 15.36 2.09
CA ILE A 337 5.05 16.21 0.91
C ILE A 337 4.33 17.52 1.28
N UNK A 338 3.25 17.52 2.04
CA UNK A 338 2.60 18.54 2.42
C UNK A 338 3.39 19.43 3.10
N ILE A 339 4.30 18.96 4.04
CA ILE A 339 5.27 19.76 4.84
C ILE A 339 6.35 20.38 3.94
N MET A 340 6.87 19.61 3.02
CA MET A 340 7.90 20.13 2.10
C MET A 340 7.36 21.24 1.21
N ASP A 341 6.14 21.14 0.74
CA ASP A 341 5.50 22.17 -0.07
C ASP A 341 5.18 23.42 0.78
N ASP A 342 4.32 23.28 1.77
CA ASP A 342 3.68 24.42 2.47
C ASP A 342 4.05 24.59 3.95
N GLY A 343 4.97 23.75 4.47
CA GLY A 343 5.41 23.82 5.86
C GLY A 343 6.43 24.94 6.11
N SER A 344 6.35 25.58 7.30
CA SER A 344 7.31 26.61 7.75
C SER A 344 7.64 26.43 9.22
N UNK A 345 8.71 26.22 9.66
CA UNK A 345 9.10 26.08 10.80
C UNK A 345 8.90 27.25 11.40
N ILE A 346 8.51 27.42 12.57
CA ILE A 346 8.49 28.52 13.53
C ILE A 346 9.50 28.18 14.63
N LYS A 347 10.61 28.87 14.61
CA LYS A 347 11.74 28.59 15.51
C LYS A 347 11.28 28.50 16.96
N ASN A 348 11.59 27.39 17.62
CA ASN A 348 11.28 27.04 19.02
C ASN A 348 9.79 26.93 19.35
N ARG A 349 8.89 27.04 18.37
CA ARG A 349 7.43 26.99 18.62
C ARG A 349 6.75 25.80 17.94
N GLY A 350 7.25 25.36 16.80
CA GLY A 350 6.67 24.23 16.07
C GLY A 350 6.61 24.47 14.57
N LEU A 351 5.59 23.90 13.94
CA LEU A 351 5.43 23.90 12.49
C LEU A 351 4.10 24.55 12.10
N LYS A 352 4.14 25.40 11.08
CA LYS A 352 2.96 25.98 10.45
C LYS A 352 2.79 25.35 9.07
N LEU A 353 1.59 24.93 8.71
CA LEU A 353 1.22 24.52 7.36
C LEU A 353 0.31 25.60 6.77
N CYS A 354 0.65 26.09 5.58
CA CYS A 354 -0.12 27.12 4.88
C CYS A 354 -1.29 26.43 4.16
N THR A 355 -2.51 26.68 4.63
CA THR A 355 -3.73 26.13 4.09
C THR A 355 -4.66 27.23 3.56
N ASN A 356 -4.06 28.35 3.13
CA ASN A 356 -4.77 29.58 2.73
C ASN A 356 -5.74 29.38 1.57
N CYS A 357 -5.52 28.37 0.74
CA CYS A 357 -6.37 28.08 -0.43
C CYS A 357 -7.67 27.33 -0.06
N PHE A 358 -7.76 26.81 1.16
CA PHE A 358 -8.90 26.01 1.62
C PHE A 358 -9.84 26.81 2.52
N THR A 359 -11.10 26.41 2.57
CA THR A 359 -12.10 27.00 3.46
C THR A 359 -11.83 26.59 4.92
N LEU A 360 -12.44 27.31 5.87
CA LEU A 360 -12.37 26.93 7.30
C LEU A 360 -12.93 25.50 7.51
N LYS A 361 -14.01 25.15 6.80
CA LYS A 361 -14.63 23.81 6.86
C LYS A 361 -13.63 22.74 6.44
N ASP A 362 -12.94 22.94 5.32
CA ASP A 362 -11.94 22.02 4.79
C ASP A 362 -10.72 21.93 5.72
N THR A 363 -10.28 23.08 6.26
CA THR A 363 -9.15 23.14 7.20
C THR A 363 -9.47 22.35 8.48
N LYS A 364 -10.68 22.52 9.03
CA LYS A 364 -11.16 21.76 10.20
C LYS A 364 -11.21 20.26 9.90
N PHE A 365 -11.67 19.90 8.70
CA PHE A 365 -11.75 18.50 8.27
C PHE A 365 -10.34 17.89 8.19
N LEU A 366 -9.37 18.60 7.59
CA LEU A 366 -7.97 18.14 7.51
C LEU A 366 -7.37 17.96 8.92
N VAL A 367 -7.62 18.92 9.81
CA VAL A 367 -7.15 18.88 11.21
C VAL A 367 -7.72 17.63 11.90
N SER A 368 -9.02 17.37 11.76
CA SER A 368 -9.67 16.21 12.42
C SER A 368 -9.04 14.88 11.96
N ILE A 369 -8.67 14.76 10.67
CA ILE A 369 -7.98 13.57 10.15
C ILE A 369 -6.59 13.44 10.77
N LEU A 370 -5.82 14.52 10.80
CA LEU A 370 -4.45 14.51 11.34
C LEU A 370 -4.44 14.19 12.84
N GLU A 371 -5.37 14.75 13.60
CA GLU A 371 -5.51 14.48 15.03
C GLU A 371 -5.89 13.02 15.28
N LYS A 372 -6.90 12.52 14.57
CA LYS A 372 -7.40 11.15 14.69
C LYS A 372 -6.33 10.12 14.27
N LYS A 373 -5.64 10.37 13.16
CA LYS A 373 -4.73 9.39 12.53
C LYS A 373 -3.36 9.35 13.21
N TYR A 374 -2.84 10.50 13.64
CA TYR A 374 -1.46 10.62 14.13
C TYR A 374 -1.37 11.10 15.57
N ASN A 375 -2.52 11.27 16.24
CA ASN A 375 -2.60 11.72 17.64
C ASN A 375 -1.84 13.04 17.85
N LEU A 376 -2.03 13.98 16.91
CA LEU A 376 -1.41 15.31 16.95
C LEU A 376 -2.36 16.31 17.61
N SER A 377 -1.81 17.29 18.31
CA SER A 377 -2.55 18.39 18.91
C SER A 377 -2.40 19.61 17.98
N ILE A 378 -3.46 20.04 17.33
CA ILE A 378 -3.38 20.99 16.21
C ILE A 378 -4.27 22.21 16.51
N ALA A 379 -3.80 23.40 16.14
CA ALA A 379 -4.57 24.64 16.23
C ALA A 379 -4.76 25.24 14.84
N ILE A 380 -5.86 25.94 14.64
CA ILE A 380 -6.16 26.68 13.40
C ILE A 380 -6.01 28.17 13.73
N HIS A 381 -5.20 28.88 12.96
CA HIS A 381 -4.98 30.32 13.11
C HIS A 381 -5.41 31.06 11.85
N SER A 382 -5.93 32.25 11.99
CA SER A 382 -6.16 33.16 10.86
C SER A 382 -4.82 33.48 10.17
N ALA A 383 -4.85 33.51 8.84
CA ALA A 383 -3.67 33.86 8.03
C ALA A 383 -3.52 35.38 7.81
N GLY A 384 -4.40 36.18 8.42
CA GLY A 384 -4.35 37.63 8.32
C GLY A 384 -5.23 38.22 7.23
N ALA A 385 -5.76 37.40 6.33
CA ALA A 385 -6.72 37.82 5.31
C ALA A 385 -8.09 37.16 5.57
N ILE A 386 -9.13 37.75 5.03
CA ILE A 386 -10.51 37.25 5.18
C ILE A 386 -10.59 35.84 4.61
N ASP A 387 -11.16 34.91 5.37
CA ASP A 387 -11.37 33.51 5.01
C ASP A 387 -10.11 32.77 4.60
N GLN A 388 -8.96 33.12 5.19
CA GLN A 388 -7.70 32.40 5.03
C GLN A 388 -7.21 31.86 6.39
N TYR A 389 -6.83 30.60 6.42
CA TYR A 389 -6.48 29.89 7.64
C TYR A 389 -5.20 29.07 7.47
N ASN A 390 -4.40 28.98 8.53
CA ASN A 390 -3.20 28.16 8.62
C ASN A 390 -3.38 27.12 9.70
N ILE A 391 -2.79 25.95 9.50
CA ILE A 391 -2.70 24.89 10.50
C ILE A 391 -1.39 25.10 11.27
N TYR A 392 -1.50 25.06 12.60
CA TYR A 392 -0.36 25.20 13.49
C TYR A 392 -0.19 23.93 14.34
N LEU A 393 1.00 23.33 14.24
CA LEU A 393 1.42 22.15 15.01
C LEU A 393 2.43 22.59 16.08
N PRO A 394 2.03 22.69 17.35
CA PRO A 394 2.94 23.07 18.44
C PRO A 394 4.16 22.16 18.55
N LYS A 395 5.24 22.66 19.14
CA LYS A 395 6.52 21.95 19.29
C LYS A 395 6.38 20.57 19.96
N LYS A 396 5.39 20.41 20.84
CA LYS A 396 5.10 19.13 21.52
C LYS A 396 4.77 17.98 20.55
N ASN A 397 4.35 18.31 19.31
CA ASN A 397 4.06 17.31 18.27
C ASN A 397 5.31 16.82 17.54
N LEU A 398 6.43 17.55 17.59
CA LEU A 398 7.63 17.23 16.82
C LEU A 398 8.22 15.84 17.16
N PRO A 399 8.25 15.39 18.44
CA PRO A 399 8.73 14.03 18.73
C PRO A 399 7.92 12.91 18.06
N VAL A 400 6.63 13.14 17.81
CA VAL A 400 5.76 12.19 17.08
C VAL A 400 5.93 12.38 15.57
N LEU A 401 5.97 13.63 15.13
CA LEU A 401 5.98 14.01 13.71
C LEU A 401 7.31 13.66 13.02
N ILE A 402 8.44 13.93 13.68
CA ILE A 402 9.77 13.74 13.08
C ILE A 402 10.02 12.29 12.62
N PRO A 403 9.88 11.26 13.48
CA PRO A 403 10.10 9.89 13.00
C PRO A 403 9.09 9.44 11.96
N LEU A 404 7.91 10.06 11.93
CA LEU A 404 6.85 9.73 10.99
C LEU A 404 7.16 10.23 9.58
N VAL A 405 7.62 11.48 9.43
CA VAL A 405 7.75 12.14 8.12
C VAL A 405 9.19 12.26 7.62
N SER A 406 10.20 12.30 8.52
CA SER A 406 11.59 12.51 8.12
C SER A 406 12.13 11.47 7.13
N PRO A 407 11.72 10.19 7.17
CA PRO A 407 12.20 9.23 6.17
C PRO A 407 11.77 9.56 4.73
N TYR A 408 10.73 10.36 4.55
CA TYR A 408 10.18 10.72 3.24
C TYR A 408 10.57 12.13 2.81
N MET A 409 11.26 12.89 3.68
CA MET A 409 11.60 14.28 3.40
C MET A 409 12.94 14.40 2.68
N HIS A 410 12.99 15.26 1.68
CA HIS A 410 14.24 15.64 1.04
C HIS A 410 15.15 16.34 2.08
N PRO A 411 16.45 16.01 2.16
CA PRO A 411 17.36 16.57 3.18
C PRO A 411 17.35 18.10 3.25
N TYR A 412 17.15 18.76 2.12
CA TYR A 412 17.06 20.23 2.05
C TYR A 412 15.98 20.80 2.97
N PHE A 413 14.87 20.06 3.22
CA PHE A 413 13.71 20.54 3.98
C PHE A 413 13.68 20.09 5.44
N LEU A 414 14.67 19.35 5.93
CA LEU A 414 14.70 18.88 7.32
C LEU A 414 14.69 20.03 8.34
N TYR A 415 15.18 21.23 7.93
CA TYR A 415 15.10 22.42 8.76
C TYR A 415 13.67 22.80 9.12
N LYS A 416 12.67 22.41 8.30
CA LYS A 416 11.24 22.67 8.58
C LYS A 416 10.77 21.92 9.83
N LEU A 417 11.48 20.84 10.22
CA LEU A 417 11.20 20.04 11.42
C LEU A 417 12.13 20.42 12.59
N ASP A 418 12.77 21.59 12.55
CA ASP A 418 13.75 22.04 13.54
C ASP A 418 14.98 21.11 13.61
N MET A 419 15.27 20.39 12.53
CA MET A 419 16.43 19.49 12.40
C MET A 419 17.57 20.21 11.66
N VAL A 420 18.81 19.90 12.04
CA VAL A 420 19.99 20.48 11.38
C VAL A 420 20.09 19.93 9.94
N ARG A 421 20.31 20.83 8.98
CA ARG A 421 20.58 20.41 7.60
C ARG A 421 21.91 19.64 7.57
N PRO A 422 21.95 18.46 6.93
CA PRO A 422 23.25 17.83 6.67
C PRO A 422 24.05 18.74 5.76
N ASN A 423 25.33 18.93 6.10
CA ASN A 423 26.26 19.68 5.25
C ASN A 423 26.37 18.92 3.92
N ILE A 424 25.81 19.50 2.87
CA ILE A 424 25.97 19.00 1.50
C ILE A 424 27.25 19.68 0.99
N SER A 425 28.40 19.00 1.16
CA SER A 425 29.66 19.40 0.54
C SER A 425 29.66 19.00 -0.94
#